data_39bd331baa13e34d99e33592a70e528d
#
_entry.id   39bd331baa13e34d99e33592a70e528d
#
_cell.length_a   1.000
_cell.length_b   1.000
_cell.length_c   1.000
_cell.angle_alpha   90.00
_cell.angle_beta   90.00
_cell.angle_gamma   90.00
#
_symmetry.space_group_name_H-M   'P 1'
#
loop_
_entity.id
_entity.type
_entity.pdbx_description
1 polymer ?
#
loop_
_entity_poly.entity_id
_entity_poly.type
_entity_poly.pdbx_seq_one_letter_code
_entity_poly.pdbx_strand_id
1 'polypeptide(L)'
;GTGTSGNSSSSSSTGTSTTPTVSTATAYEDDTKSITIETYERNNTQIHVATVKIKGNASIKTALANETYGRNVTAKTSTTAKSVNAILAINGDYYGARDAGYVVRNGQLLRSESQNASQEDLVIYKDGSFGIIKEGDITAQQLVDNGAMQVLSFGPALIENGQVAVDSSDEVGKAMASKPRTAIGIIDDSTYVFVVSDGRTSESKGLSLKQLAEFMKELNVTTAYNLDGGGSSTMYFNGQIINKPTTNGRNIEEREVSDIVYL
;
A
#
# COMPACT_ATOMS: atom_id res chain seq x y z
N GLY A 1 -3.82 4.44 -45.06
CA GLY A 1 -4.05 4.10 -44.38
C GLY A 1 -4.61 4.07 -43.30
N THR A 2 -4.71 4.14 -43.15
CA THR A 2 -5.10 4.36 -42.31
C THR A 2 -5.62 3.78 -41.22
N GLY A 3 -5.59 3.61 -41.17
CA GLY A 3 -5.99 3.32 -40.32
C GLY A 3 -6.40 3.26 -39.28
N THR A 4 -6.54 3.54 -39.40
CA THR A 4 -6.95 3.59 -38.60
C THR A 4 -7.35 3.33 -37.72
N SER A 5 -7.29 3.25 -37.86
CA SER A 5 -7.47 3.13 -37.11
C SER A 5 -7.85 2.83 -36.20
N GLY A 6 -7.75 2.58 -36.20
CA GLY A 6 -8.09 2.42 -35.46
C GLY A 6 -8.40 2.62 -34.59
N ASN A 7 -8.36 2.89 -35.11
CA ASN A 7 -8.56 3.29 -34.34
C ASN A 7 -9.22 3.34 -33.55
N SER A 8 -9.44 3.19 -33.74
CA SER A 8 -9.99 3.40 -33.14
C SER A 8 -10.44 3.24 -32.24
N SER A 9 -10.38 2.93 -32.23
CA SER A 9 -10.71 2.90 -31.52
C SER A 9 -11.08 2.88 -30.58
N SER A 10 -10.88 2.46 -30.60
CA SER A 10 -11.14 2.40 -29.74
C SER A 10 -11.42 2.88 -28.78
N SER A 11 -11.22 3.04 -28.70
CA SER A 11 -11.36 3.58 -27.84
C SER A 11 -12.04 4.10 -27.09
N SER A 12 -11.97 4.09 -27.13
CA SER A 12 -12.56 4.75 -26.66
C SER A 12 -13.71 4.95 -26.08
N SER A 13 -14.17 4.40 -26.16
CA SER A 13 -15.50 4.53 -25.64
C SER A 13 -15.54 5.17 -24.26
N THR A 14 -14.52 4.99 -23.47
CA THR A 14 -14.42 5.59 -22.13
C THR A 14 -13.96 7.05 -22.14
N GLY A 15 -13.35 7.46 -23.21
CA GLY A 15 -12.78 8.79 -23.31
C GLY A 15 -11.52 8.99 -22.48
N THR A 16 -11.00 7.96 -21.79
CA THR A 16 -9.76 8.04 -21.05
C THR A 16 -8.66 7.28 -21.73
N SER A 17 -7.42 7.69 -21.51
CA SER A 17 -6.25 7.03 -22.05
C SER A 17 -5.30 6.64 -20.94
N THR A 18 -4.80 5.40 -20.99
CA THR A 18 -3.75 4.93 -20.12
C THR A 18 -2.37 5.11 -20.72
N THR A 19 -2.27 5.66 -21.93
CA THR A 19 -0.98 6.01 -22.50
C THR A 19 -0.39 7.16 -21.69
N PRO A 20 0.81 7.01 -21.15
CA PRO A 20 1.35 8.06 -20.29
C PRO A 20 1.77 9.29 -21.08
N THR A 21 1.49 10.46 -20.51
CA THR A 21 2.04 11.74 -20.99
C THR A 21 3.35 12.04 -20.28
N VAL A 22 3.57 11.46 -19.10
CA VAL A 22 4.81 11.55 -18.35
C VAL A 22 5.15 10.16 -17.87
N SER A 23 6.38 9.70 -18.09
CA SER A 23 6.83 8.40 -17.60
C SER A 23 8.34 8.46 -17.41
N THR A 24 8.76 8.69 -16.17
CA THR A 24 10.16 8.81 -15.78
C THR A 24 10.44 7.94 -14.56
N ALA A 25 11.66 7.99 -14.05
CA ALA A 25 12.02 7.25 -12.84
C ALA A 25 11.29 7.77 -11.59
N THR A 26 10.79 9.01 -11.60
CA THR A 26 10.17 9.61 -10.43
C THR A 26 8.79 10.19 -10.68
N ALA A 27 8.26 10.11 -11.90
CA ALA A 27 6.97 10.68 -12.24
C ALA A 27 6.27 9.86 -13.32
N TYR A 28 4.96 9.73 -13.18
CA TYR A 28 4.11 9.08 -14.16
C TYR A 28 2.78 9.81 -14.21
N GLU A 29 2.25 10.02 -15.41
CA GLU A 29 0.93 10.62 -15.57
C GLU A 29 0.25 10.05 -16.81
N ASP A 30 -1.03 9.67 -16.66
CA ASP A 30 -1.94 9.37 -17.75
C ASP A 30 -3.29 10.01 -17.46
N ASP A 31 -4.33 9.70 -18.25
CA ASP A 31 -5.65 10.29 -18.06
C ASP A 31 -6.32 9.83 -16.76
N THR A 32 -5.85 8.76 -16.15
CA THR A 32 -6.50 8.18 -14.95
C THR A 32 -5.80 8.51 -13.66
N LYS A 33 -4.52 8.85 -13.70
CA LYS A 33 -3.75 9.10 -12.47
C LYS A 33 -2.46 9.86 -12.74
N SER A 34 -1.95 10.45 -11.67
CA SER A 34 -0.65 11.13 -11.65
C SER A 34 0.08 10.63 -10.40
N ILE A 35 1.34 10.22 -10.57
CA ILE A 35 2.16 9.69 -9.47
C ILE A 35 3.50 10.39 -9.49
N THR A 36 3.94 10.86 -8.31
CA THR A 36 5.29 11.41 -8.14
C THR A 36 5.98 10.72 -6.99
N ILE A 37 7.28 10.50 -7.12
CA ILE A 37 8.11 9.87 -6.09
C ILE A 37 9.05 10.90 -5.54
N GLU A 38 9.07 11.05 -4.22
CA GLU A 38 10.01 11.91 -3.51
C GLU A 38 10.68 11.12 -2.40
N THR A 39 11.94 11.44 -2.11
CA THR A 39 12.68 10.81 -1.03
C THR A 39 13.00 11.87 0.01
N TYR A 40 12.71 11.55 1.26
CA TYR A 40 12.93 12.40 2.42
C TYR A 40 13.92 11.75 3.35
N GLU A 41 14.57 12.54 4.16
CA GLU A 41 15.39 12.02 5.26
C GLU A 41 14.86 12.56 6.57
N ARG A 42 14.50 11.64 7.48
CA ARG A 42 14.04 11.95 8.84
C ARG A 42 14.56 10.86 9.76
N ASN A 43 15.04 11.24 10.94
CA ASN A 43 15.49 10.26 11.95
C ASN A 43 16.55 9.31 11.37
N ASN A 44 17.50 9.85 10.61
CA ASN A 44 18.57 9.09 9.96
C ASN A 44 18.03 7.95 9.09
N THR A 45 16.91 8.20 8.39
CA THR A 45 16.24 7.18 7.61
C THR A 45 15.80 7.75 6.28
N GLN A 46 15.98 6.99 5.22
CA GLN A 46 15.51 7.32 3.88
C GLN A 46 14.05 6.89 3.76
N ILE A 47 13.18 7.82 3.42
CA ILE A 47 11.75 7.60 3.33
C ILE A 47 11.29 7.94 1.92
N HIS A 48 10.73 6.95 1.23
CA HIS A 48 10.26 7.10 -0.15
C HIS A 48 8.74 7.28 -0.14
N VAL A 49 8.27 8.36 -0.75
CA VAL A 49 6.86 8.71 -0.76
C VAL A 49 6.38 8.76 -2.20
N ALA A 50 5.38 7.96 -2.51
CA ALA A 50 4.65 8.06 -3.77
C ALA A 50 3.37 8.81 -3.50
N THR A 51 3.21 9.97 -4.10
CA THR A 51 1.97 10.75 -4.04
C THR A 51 1.15 10.44 -5.28
N VAL A 52 -0.07 9.96 -5.07
CA VAL A 52 -0.96 9.50 -6.13
C VAL A 52 -2.17 10.41 -6.18
N LYS A 53 -2.42 11.01 -7.33
CA LYS A 53 -3.68 11.70 -7.61
C LYS A 53 -4.48 10.87 -8.60
N ILE A 54 -5.69 10.50 -8.19
CA ILE A 54 -6.60 9.73 -9.03
C ILE A 54 -7.48 10.70 -9.81
N LYS A 55 -7.62 10.40 -11.10
CA LYS A 55 -8.51 11.14 -12.01
C LYS A 55 -9.48 10.13 -12.60
N GLY A 56 -10.74 10.47 -12.70
CA GLY A 56 -11.72 9.57 -13.33
C GLY A 56 -11.92 8.27 -12.57
N ASN A 57 -11.86 7.15 -13.27
CA ASN A 57 -12.28 5.85 -12.75
C ASN A 57 -11.16 4.98 -12.19
N ALA A 58 -9.96 5.50 -12.02
CA ALA A 58 -8.88 4.71 -11.45
C ALA A 58 -9.16 4.45 -9.95
N SER A 59 -8.67 3.33 -9.45
CA SER A 59 -8.84 2.96 -8.04
C SER A 59 -7.61 2.19 -7.56
N ILE A 60 -7.43 2.18 -6.24
CA ILE A 60 -6.40 1.37 -5.61
C ILE A 60 -6.83 -0.09 -5.70
N LYS A 61 -5.94 -0.95 -6.19
CA LYS A 61 -6.20 -2.37 -6.38
C LYS A 61 -5.23 -3.20 -5.55
N THR A 62 -5.55 -4.47 -5.40
CA THR A 62 -4.66 -5.44 -4.78
C THR A 62 -4.48 -6.61 -5.72
N ALA A 63 -3.37 -7.34 -5.56
CA ALA A 63 -3.13 -8.56 -6.32
C ALA A 63 -2.44 -9.57 -5.42
N LEU A 64 -2.87 -10.82 -5.54
CA LEU A 64 -2.31 -11.92 -4.77
C LEU A 64 -1.10 -12.49 -5.49
N ALA A 65 -0.11 -12.95 -4.72
CA ALA A 65 1.03 -13.66 -5.27
C ALA A 65 0.52 -14.89 -6.05
N ASN A 66 1.01 -15.05 -7.29
CA ASN A 66 0.65 -16.16 -8.16
C ASN A 66 -0.86 -16.25 -8.40
N GLU A 67 -1.59 -15.14 -8.28
CA GLU A 67 -3.05 -15.07 -8.46
C GLU A 67 -3.81 -16.07 -7.56
N THR A 68 -3.22 -16.44 -6.42
CA THR A 68 -3.74 -17.52 -5.59
C THR A 68 -3.88 -17.06 -4.15
N TYR A 69 -5.10 -17.16 -3.61
CA TYR A 69 -5.31 -17.01 -2.18
C TYR A 69 -4.87 -18.29 -1.49
N GLY A 70 -4.01 -18.16 -0.50
CA GLY A 70 -3.58 -19.34 0.25
C GLY A 70 -2.52 -19.05 1.26
N ARG A 71 -2.30 -20.06 2.12
CA ARG A 71 -1.30 -20.00 3.18
C ARG A 71 0.08 -20.11 2.57
N ASN A 72 0.95 -19.16 2.87
CA ASN A 72 2.35 -19.15 2.44
C ASN A 72 2.55 -19.19 0.92
N VAL A 73 1.57 -18.70 0.16
CA VAL A 73 1.75 -18.45 -1.27
C VAL A 73 2.38 -17.07 -1.41
N THR A 74 3.60 -17.02 -1.89
CA THR A 74 4.38 -15.78 -1.91
C THR A 74 5.10 -15.57 -3.24
N ALA A 75 5.38 -14.30 -3.52
CA ALA A 75 6.20 -13.85 -4.64
C ALA A 75 6.77 -12.49 -4.29
N LYS A 76 7.82 -12.07 -4.98
CA LYS A 76 8.37 -10.73 -4.79
C LYS A 76 7.33 -9.70 -5.20
N THR A 77 7.30 -8.55 -4.51
CA THR A 77 6.43 -7.42 -4.88
C THR A 77 6.61 -7.06 -6.36
N SER A 78 7.86 -7.01 -6.83
CA SER A 78 8.13 -6.68 -8.23
C SER A 78 7.57 -7.73 -9.20
N THR A 79 7.63 -8.99 -8.84
CA THR A 79 7.08 -10.08 -9.68
C THR A 79 5.58 -9.94 -9.84
N THR A 80 4.86 -9.76 -8.73
CA THR A 80 3.41 -9.60 -8.76
C THR A 80 3.03 -8.30 -9.46
N ALA A 81 3.77 -7.21 -9.20
CA ALA A 81 3.51 -5.92 -9.85
C ALA A 81 3.60 -6.04 -11.38
N LYS A 82 4.64 -6.71 -11.88
CA LYS A 82 4.81 -6.90 -13.33
C LYS A 82 3.70 -7.76 -13.92
N SER A 83 3.24 -8.76 -13.18
CA SER A 83 2.19 -9.67 -13.67
C SER A 83 0.85 -8.96 -13.87
N VAL A 84 0.60 -7.85 -13.18
CA VAL A 84 -0.64 -7.08 -13.30
C VAL A 84 -0.42 -5.73 -13.98
N ASN A 85 0.75 -5.50 -14.55
CA ASN A 85 1.11 -4.25 -15.22
C ASN A 85 0.95 -3.03 -14.31
N ALA A 86 1.31 -3.18 -13.04
CA ALA A 86 1.26 -2.10 -12.07
C ALA A 86 2.28 -1.02 -12.44
N ILE A 87 1.91 0.23 -12.22
CA ILE A 87 2.85 1.35 -12.30
C ILE A 87 3.51 1.55 -10.93
N LEU A 88 2.71 1.53 -9.88
CA LEU A 88 3.15 1.69 -8.50
C LEU A 88 2.64 0.52 -7.68
N ALA A 89 3.50 -0.09 -6.89
CA ALA A 89 3.10 -1.17 -6.00
C ALA A 89 3.90 -1.15 -4.70
N ILE A 90 3.25 -1.53 -3.62
CA ILE A 90 3.89 -1.80 -2.32
C ILE A 90 3.42 -3.16 -1.82
N ASN A 91 4.18 -3.76 -0.92
CA ASN A 91 3.76 -4.99 -0.26
C ASN A 91 2.51 -4.75 0.60
N GLY A 92 1.73 -5.80 0.79
CA GLY A 92 0.47 -5.73 1.54
C GLY A 92 0.62 -6.08 3.02
N ASP A 93 -0.32 -6.89 3.54
CA ASP A 93 -0.54 -7.05 4.97
C ASP A 93 -0.11 -8.39 5.58
N TYR A 94 0.63 -9.21 4.82
CA TYR A 94 1.16 -10.47 5.34
C TYR A 94 0.05 -11.51 5.65
N TYR A 95 -1.10 -11.41 4.97
CA TYR A 95 -2.24 -12.28 5.28
C TYR A 95 -1.91 -13.77 5.18
N GLY A 96 -1.04 -14.15 4.25
CA GLY A 96 -0.74 -15.54 3.94
C GLY A 96 0.11 -16.25 5.00
N ALA A 97 0.66 -15.51 5.96
CA ALA A 97 1.42 -16.07 7.06
C ALA A 97 0.58 -16.24 8.33
N ARG A 98 -0.70 -15.82 8.30
CA ARG A 98 -1.58 -15.87 9.46
C ARG A 98 -2.85 -16.61 9.16
N ASP A 99 -3.50 -17.15 10.21
CA ASP A 99 -4.74 -17.91 10.09
C ASP A 99 -5.98 -17.05 10.20
N ALA A 100 -5.84 -15.84 10.70
CA ALA A 100 -6.97 -14.98 11.03
C ALA A 100 -6.66 -13.53 10.66
N GLY A 101 -7.69 -12.70 10.67
CA GLY A 101 -7.68 -11.33 10.19
C GLY A 101 -8.49 -11.27 8.89
N TYR A 102 -9.32 -10.25 8.76
CA TYR A 102 -10.19 -10.12 7.58
C TYR A 102 -9.36 -9.92 6.31
N VAL A 103 -9.76 -10.59 5.24
CA VAL A 103 -9.13 -10.45 3.92
C VAL A 103 -10.22 -10.22 2.89
N VAL A 104 -10.26 -9.00 2.35
CA VAL A 104 -11.13 -8.65 1.22
C VAL A 104 -10.22 -8.04 0.16
N ARG A 105 -10.29 -8.57 -1.05
CA ARG A 105 -9.45 -8.12 -2.15
C ARG A 105 -10.29 -7.87 -3.39
N ASN A 106 -10.26 -6.64 -3.87
CA ASN A 106 -11.01 -6.19 -5.05
C ASN A 106 -12.50 -6.55 -4.94
N GLY A 107 -13.07 -6.37 -3.76
CA GLY A 107 -14.49 -6.63 -3.49
C GLY A 107 -14.84 -8.07 -3.16
N GLN A 108 -13.85 -8.97 -3.17
CA GLN A 108 -14.08 -10.38 -2.90
C GLN A 108 -13.68 -10.72 -1.47
N LEU A 109 -14.59 -11.31 -0.72
CA LEU A 109 -14.34 -11.78 0.65
C LEU A 109 -13.57 -13.10 0.60
N LEU A 110 -12.34 -13.10 1.09
CA LEU A 110 -11.46 -14.28 1.09
C LEU A 110 -11.31 -14.89 2.47
N ARG A 111 -11.35 -14.10 3.53
CA ARG A 111 -11.26 -14.61 4.90
C ARG A 111 -12.08 -13.73 5.83
N SER A 112 -12.95 -14.37 6.62
CA SER A 112 -13.86 -13.67 7.53
C SER A 112 -13.54 -13.90 9.01
N GLU A 113 -12.54 -14.72 9.32
CA GLU A 113 -12.13 -14.97 10.70
C GLU A 113 -11.43 -13.75 11.27
N SER A 114 -11.89 -13.30 12.45
CA SER A 114 -11.29 -12.17 13.13
C SER A 114 -10.00 -12.58 13.84
N GLN A 115 -8.98 -11.72 13.78
CA GLN A 115 -7.75 -11.90 14.54
C GLN A 115 -8.02 -11.77 16.03
N ASN A 116 -8.71 -10.70 16.41
CA ASN A 116 -9.23 -10.45 17.75
C ASN A 116 -10.11 -9.20 17.71
N ALA A 117 -10.84 -8.94 18.80
CA ALA A 117 -11.82 -7.85 18.83
C ALA A 117 -11.19 -6.47 18.69
N SER A 118 -9.95 -6.29 19.10
CA SER A 118 -9.29 -4.98 19.06
C SER A 118 -8.43 -4.75 17.83
N GLN A 119 -8.35 -5.74 16.94
CA GLN A 119 -7.59 -5.61 15.70
C GLN A 119 -8.16 -4.49 14.84
N GLU A 120 -7.33 -3.51 14.51
CA GLU A 120 -7.68 -2.43 13.60
C GLU A 120 -7.37 -2.84 12.16
N ASP A 121 -8.32 -2.65 11.26
CA ASP A 121 -8.14 -2.91 9.83
C ASP A 121 -8.34 -1.65 9.04
N LEU A 122 -7.64 -1.54 7.92
CA LEU A 122 -7.90 -0.51 6.93
C LEU A 122 -8.93 -1.02 5.93
N VAL A 123 -9.96 -0.21 5.72
CA VAL A 123 -10.96 -0.47 4.68
C VAL A 123 -10.82 0.60 3.60
N ILE A 124 -10.70 0.17 2.36
CA ILE A 124 -10.75 1.06 1.20
C ILE A 124 -12.09 0.76 0.51
N TYR A 125 -12.96 1.77 0.47
CA TYR A 125 -14.32 1.62 -0.08
C TYR A 125 -14.32 1.87 -1.58
N LYS A 126 -15.44 1.52 -2.22
CA LYS A 126 -15.62 1.71 -3.67
C LYS A 126 -15.45 3.14 -4.12
N ASP A 127 -15.81 4.11 -3.27
CA ASP A 127 -15.67 5.52 -3.56
C ASP A 127 -14.24 6.05 -3.35
N GLY A 128 -13.32 5.17 -2.96
CA GLY A 128 -11.93 5.54 -2.70
C GLY A 128 -11.65 6.02 -1.30
N SER A 129 -12.66 6.17 -0.45
CA SER A 129 -12.47 6.63 0.92
C SER A 129 -11.83 5.52 1.77
N PHE A 130 -11.14 5.94 2.83
CA PHE A 130 -10.51 5.05 3.81
C PHE A 130 -11.31 5.06 5.10
N GLY A 131 -11.37 3.90 5.75
CA GLY A 131 -11.92 3.80 7.09
C GLY A 131 -11.06 2.88 7.94
N ILE A 132 -11.02 3.14 9.23
CA ILE A 132 -10.39 2.26 10.21
C ILE A 132 -11.50 1.62 11.02
N ILE A 133 -11.52 0.29 11.09
CA ILE A 133 -12.51 -0.45 11.86
C ILE A 133 -11.81 -1.38 12.83
N LYS A 134 -12.55 -1.78 13.86
CA LYS A 134 -12.11 -2.87 14.75
C LYS A 134 -12.88 -4.12 14.41
N GLU A 135 -12.16 -5.24 14.31
CA GLU A 135 -12.78 -6.49 13.88
C GLU A 135 -13.86 -6.97 14.84
N GLY A 136 -13.79 -6.58 16.12
CA GLY A 136 -14.83 -6.91 17.08
C GLY A 136 -16.14 -6.15 16.89
N ASP A 137 -16.12 -5.05 16.13
CA ASP A 137 -17.27 -4.17 15.99
C ASP A 137 -18.11 -4.47 14.74
N ILE A 138 -17.53 -5.13 13.74
CA ILE A 138 -18.20 -5.35 12.45
C ILE A 138 -17.63 -6.60 11.80
N THR A 139 -18.46 -7.37 11.12
CA THR A 139 -18.01 -8.57 10.40
C THR A 139 -17.44 -8.22 9.03
N ALA A 140 -16.63 -9.11 8.50
CA ALA A 140 -16.07 -8.93 7.16
C ALA A 140 -17.19 -8.89 6.10
N GLN A 141 -18.24 -9.71 6.26
CA GLN A 141 -19.37 -9.70 5.33
C GLN A 141 -20.10 -8.35 5.36
N GLN A 142 -20.29 -7.78 6.55
CA GLN A 142 -20.92 -6.47 6.67
C GLN A 142 -20.09 -5.40 5.98
N LEU A 143 -18.76 -5.48 6.07
CA LEU A 143 -17.88 -4.56 5.36
C LEU A 143 -18.07 -4.66 3.84
N VAL A 144 -18.11 -5.87 3.30
CA VAL A 144 -18.38 -6.07 1.88
C VAL A 144 -19.74 -5.51 1.48
N ASP A 145 -20.77 -5.78 2.30
CA ASP A 145 -22.13 -5.26 2.06
C ASP A 145 -22.15 -3.73 2.08
N ASN A 146 -21.25 -3.11 2.85
CA ASN A 146 -21.14 -1.65 2.95
C ASN A 146 -20.25 -1.05 1.84
N GLY A 147 -19.77 -1.86 0.91
CA GLY A 147 -19.01 -1.35 -0.22
C GLY A 147 -17.50 -1.41 -0.07
N ALA A 148 -16.98 -2.22 0.86
CA ALA A 148 -15.54 -2.40 0.99
C ALA A 148 -14.97 -3.09 -0.25
N MET A 149 -13.93 -2.51 -0.83
CA MET A 149 -13.18 -3.11 -1.93
C MET A 149 -11.95 -3.82 -1.41
N GLN A 150 -11.24 -3.21 -0.46
CA GLN A 150 -10.06 -3.79 0.14
C GLN A 150 -10.20 -3.72 1.66
N VAL A 151 -9.89 -4.80 2.35
CA VAL A 151 -9.73 -4.81 3.80
C VAL A 151 -8.37 -5.42 4.09
N LEU A 152 -7.51 -4.61 4.69
CA LEU A 152 -6.14 -4.99 5.03
C LEU A 152 -6.04 -5.10 6.55
N SER A 153 -5.46 -6.20 7.03
CA SER A 153 -5.42 -6.52 8.45
C SER A 153 -3.97 -6.71 8.88
N PHE A 154 -3.38 -5.67 9.39
CA PHE A 154 -2.01 -5.67 9.93
C PHE A 154 -1.95 -4.66 11.08
N GLY A 155 -1.79 -3.38 10.75
CA GLY A 155 -1.87 -2.29 11.71
C GLY A 155 -0.62 -2.00 12.49
N PRO A 156 -0.74 -1.11 13.42
CA PRO A 156 -1.96 -0.38 13.80
C PRO A 156 -2.28 0.77 12.84
N ALA A 157 -3.41 1.41 13.06
CA ALA A 157 -3.71 2.69 12.42
C ALA A 157 -2.68 3.71 12.89
N LEU A 158 -2.17 4.52 11.97
CA LEU A 158 -1.14 5.51 12.27
C LEU A 158 -1.73 6.89 12.48
N ILE A 159 -2.72 7.24 11.67
CA ILE A 159 -3.41 8.54 11.72
C ILE A 159 -4.90 8.30 11.55
N GLU A 160 -5.71 8.98 12.38
CA GLU A 160 -7.16 9.01 12.26
C GLU A 160 -7.61 10.46 12.45
N ASN A 161 -8.47 10.93 11.56
CA ASN A 161 -8.98 12.30 11.61
C ASN A 161 -7.85 13.34 11.68
N GLY A 162 -6.76 13.10 10.96
CA GLY A 162 -5.62 14.00 10.91
C GLY A 162 -4.73 14.00 12.15
N GLN A 163 -5.00 13.14 13.12
CA GLN A 163 -4.23 13.08 14.37
C GLN A 163 -3.46 11.75 14.48
N VAL A 164 -2.27 11.82 15.04
CA VAL A 164 -1.47 10.60 15.31
C VAL A 164 -2.25 9.70 16.25
N ALA A 165 -2.46 8.45 15.81
CA ALA A 165 -3.23 7.46 16.56
C ALA A 165 -2.33 6.45 17.31
N VAL A 166 -1.05 6.40 16.97
CA VAL A 166 -0.09 5.50 17.59
C VAL A 166 0.47 6.15 18.85
N ASP A 167 0.56 5.39 19.93
CA ASP A 167 1.25 5.84 21.13
C ASP A 167 2.33 4.82 21.52
N SER A 168 3.04 5.08 22.61
CA SER A 168 4.14 4.22 23.03
C SER A 168 3.68 2.81 23.41
N SER A 169 2.40 2.60 23.75
CA SER A 169 1.89 1.28 24.10
C SER A 169 1.75 0.38 22.89
N ASP A 170 1.55 0.95 21.69
CA ASP A 170 1.47 0.19 20.45
C ASP A 170 2.83 -0.39 20.05
N GLU A 171 3.89 0.10 20.67
CA GLU A 171 5.26 -0.30 20.34
C GLU A 171 5.93 -1.11 21.45
N VAL A 172 5.16 -1.59 22.43
CA VAL A 172 5.70 -2.38 23.54
C VAL A 172 6.25 -3.72 23.04
N GLY A 173 7.37 -4.12 23.59
CA GLY A 173 8.04 -5.36 23.21
C GLY A 173 9.10 -5.10 22.16
N LYS A 174 8.90 -5.55 20.94
CA LYS A 174 9.88 -5.35 19.86
C LYS A 174 9.61 -4.10 19.05
N ALA A 175 8.58 -3.38 19.35
CA ALA A 175 8.07 -2.40 18.41
C ALA A 175 8.62 -1.00 18.61
N MET A 176 9.35 -0.74 19.68
CA MET A 176 10.13 0.50 19.81
C MET A 176 11.31 0.50 18.85
N ALA A 177 11.61 -0.64 18.26
CA ALA A 177 12.76 -0.77 17.36
C ALA A 177 12.51 -0.04 16.06
N SER A 178 13.56 0.63 15.60
CA SER A 178 13.60 1.20 14.26
C SER A 178 13.77 0.07 13.26
N LYS A 179 12.94 0.08 12.21
CA LYS A 179 13.02 -0.93 11.15
C LYS A 179 12.41 -0.40 9.87
N PRO A 180 12.62 -1.08 8.73
CA PRO A 180 11.92 -0.71 7.51
C PRO A 180 10.41 -0.76 7.72
N ARG A 181 9.69 0.18 7.09
CA ARG A 181 8.23 0.31 7.25
C ARG A 181 7.56 0.48 5.90
N THR A 182 6.30 0.07 5.83
CA THR A 182 5.41 0.29 4.70
C THR A 182 4.10 0.82 5.24
N ALA A 183 3.58 1.89 4.63
CA ALA A 183 2.32 2.49 5.06
C ALA A 183 1.59 3.07 3.88
N ILE A 184 0.28 3.23 4.04
CA ILE A 184 -0.59 3.84 3.05
C ILE A 184 -1.47 4.87 3.74
N GLY A 185 -1.75 5.98 3.06
CA GLY A 185 -2.57 7.04 3.63
C GLY A 185 -3.37 7.77 2.58
N ILE A 186 -4.36 8.51 3.04
CA ILE A 186 -5.19 9.36 2.20
C ILE A 186 -5.08 10.80 2.72
N ILE A 187 -4.92 11.74 1.78
CA ILE A 187 -4.84 13.17 2.10
C ILE A 187 -6.21 13.82 1.91
N ASP A 188 -6.84 13.57 0.78
CA ASP A 188 -8.17 14.08 0.45
C ASP A 188 -8.87 13.06 -0.47
N ASP A 189 -10.04 13.42 -1.00
CA ASP A 189 -10.90 12.49 -1.74
C ASP A 189 -10.23 11.80 -2.92
N SER A 190 -9.14 12.35 -3.45
CA SER A 190 -8.50 11.83 -4.66
C SER A 190 -6.99 11.71 -4.54
N THR A 191 -6.41 12.02 -3.39
CA THR A 191 -4.95 12.04 -3.20
C THR A 191 -4.53 11.07 -2.12
N TYR A 192 -3.63 10.17 -2.48
CA TYR A 192 -3.13 9.11 -1.61
C TYR A 192 -1.62 9.18 -1.52
N VAL A 193 -1.05 8.62 -0.46
CA VAL A 193 0.40 8.45 -0.35
C VAL A 193 0.70 6.99 -0.02
N PHE A 194 1.71 6.45 -0.70
CA PHE A 194 2.30 5.16 -0.39
C PHE A 194 3.69 5.46 0.13
N VAL A 195 4.02 4.95 1.30
CA VAL A 195 5.26 5.29 2.01
C VAL A 195 6.03 4.03 2.32
N VAL A 196 7.30 4.00 1.92
CA VAL A 196 8.22 2.92 2.29
C VAL A 196 9.49 3.56 2.81
N SER A 197 9.89 3.19 4.03
CA SER A 197 11.16 3.63 4.60
C SER A 197 12.13 2.47 4.67
N ASP A 198 13.40 2.75 4.36
CA ASP A 198 14.46 1.76 4.48
C ASP A 198 14.92 1.65 5.94
N GLY A 199 15.65 0.60 6.24
CA GLY A 199 16.19 0.42 7.57
C GLY A 199 17.27 -0.65 7.60
N ARG A 200 17.80 -0.88 8.80
CA ARG A 200 18.79 -1.93 9.06
C ARG A 200 20.12 -1.73 8.33
N THR A 201 20.38 -0.52 7.79
CA THR A 201 21.62 -0.21 7.10
C THR A 201 22.27 1.03 7.73
N SER A 202 23.54 1.29 7.41
CA SER A 202 24.25 2.46 7.90
C SER A 202 23.68 3.75 7.31
N GLU A 203 23.12 3.70 6.09
CA GLU A 203 22.53 4.87 5.44
C GLU A 203 21.11 5.15 5.92
N SER A 204 20.45 4.16 6.54
CA SER A 204 19.05 4.27 6.91
C SER A 204 18.78 3.36 8.11
N LYS A 205 18.53 3.99 9.25
CA LYS A 205 18.32 3.28 10.50
C LYS A 205 16.98 2.56 10.52
N GLY A 206 15.95 3.19 9.97
CA GLY A 206 14.57 2.76 10.05
C GLY A 206 13.76 3.64 11.00
N LEU A 207 12.45 3.44 10.98
CA LEU A 207 11.52 4.25 11.78
C LEU A 207 10.81 3.40 12.81
N SER A 208 10.52 3.97 13.98
CA SER A 208 9.52 3.43 14.88
C SER A 208 8.13 3.72 14.32
N LEU A 209 7.10 3.08 14.84
CA LEU A 209 5.72 3.36 14.41
C LEU A 209 5.34 4.80 14.68
N LYS A 210 5.76 5.34 15.82
CA LYS A 210 5.46 6.73 16.16
C LYS A 210 6.13 7.70 15.20
N GLN A 211 7.39 7.46 14.86
CA GLN A 211 8.11 8.28 13.90
C GLN A 211 7.45 8.23 12.53
N LEU A 212 7.01 7.05 12.10
CA LEU A 212 6.28 6.89 10.83
C LEU A 212 4.98 7.68 10.85
N ALA A 213 4.21 7.59 11.94
CA ALA A 213 2.95 8.32 12.06
C ALA A 213 3.18 9.83 12.04
N GLU A 214 4.18 10.30 12.76
CA GLU A 214 4.52 11.73 12.79
C GLU A 214 4.95 12.23 11.41
N PHE A 215 5.70 11.43 10.67
CA PHE A 215 6.09 11.77 9.31
C PHE A 215 4.87 11.86 8.40
N MET A 216 3.94 10.92 8.49
CA MET A 216 2.74 10.94 7.66
C MET A 216 1.82 12.11 8.02
N LYS A 217 1.80 12.51 9.29
CA LYS A 217 1.10 13.73 9.67
C LYS A 217 1.73 14.97 9.02
N GLU A 218 3.05 14.99 8.91
CA GLU A 218 3.78 16.06 8.20
C GLU A 218 3.32 16.16 6.74
N LEU A 219 2.93 15.05 6.12
CA LEU A 219 2.42 15.01 4.76
C LEU A 219 0.95 15.41 4.64
N ASN A 220 0.30 15.79 5.75
CA ASN A 220 -1.12 16.18 5.80
C ASN A 220 -2.08 15.02 5.53
N VAL A 221 -1.69 13.81 5.89
CA VAL A 221 -2.53 12.62 5.76
C VAL A 221 -3.64 12.68 6.83
N THR A 222 -4.85 12.33 6.45
CA THR A 222 -6.00 12.30 7.38
C THR A 222 -6.28 10.92 7.94
N THR A 223 -5.99 9.87 7.16
CA THR A 223 -6.07 8.47 7.64
C THR A 223 -4.86 7.73 7.09
N ALA A 224 -4.13 7.05 7.96
CA ALA A 224 -2.95 6.27 7.55
C ALA A 224 -2.91 4.95 8.30
N TYR A 225 -2.36 3.93 7.64
CA TYR A 225 -2.36 2.57 8.15
C TYR A 225 -1.02 1.91 7.88
N ASN A 226 -0.51 1.20 8.89
CA ASN A 226 0.76 0.48 8.81
C ASN A 226 0.55 -0.90 8.20
N LEU A 227 1.38 -1.23 7.22
CA LEU A 227 1.38 -2.54 6.56
C LEU A 227 2.62 -3.34 7.00
N ASP A 228 2.79 -4.53 6.43
CA ASP A 228 3.93 -5.37 6.75
C ASP A 228 5.24 -4.63 6.43
N GLY A 229 6.20 -4.75 7.33
CA GLY A 229 7.46 -4.04 7.27
C GLY A 229 8.67 -4.96 7.25
N GLY A 230 9.78 -4.46 7.76
CA GLY A 230 11.02 -5.22 7.78
C GLY A 230 11.49 -5.54 6.38
N GLY A 231 11.92 -6.77 6.18
CA GLY A 231 12.41 -7.22 4.87
C GLY A 231 11.37 -7.24 3.78
N SER A 232 10.07 -7.16 4.13
CA SER A 232 8.99 -7.11 3.15
C SER A 232 8.82 -5.72 2.53
N SER A 233 9.32 -4.65 3.19
CA SER A 233 9.09 -3.27 2.75
C SER A 233 9.71 -3.01 1.39
N THR A 234 8.86 -2.86 0.38
CA THR A 234 9.26 -2.71 -1.02
C THR A 234 8.34 -1.74 -1.73
N MET A 235 8.93 -0.80 -2.46
CA MET A 235 8.19 0.08 -3.35
C MET A 235 8.68 -0.14 -4.78
N TYR A 236 7.77 -0.55 -5.63
CA TYR A 236 7.99 -0.74 -7.07
C TYR A 236 7.36 0.45 -7.79
N PHE A 237 8.10 1.07 -8.69
CA PHE A 237 7.57 2.17 -9.48
C PHE A 237 8.16 2.12 -10.88
N ASN A 238 7.26 2.08 -11.86
CA ASN A 238 7.59 2.20 -13.28
C ASN A 238 8.74 1.28 -13.70
N GLY A 239 8.68 0.02 -13.24
CA GLY A 239 9.64 -1.01 -13.60
C GLY A 239 10.84 -1.15 -12.67
N GLN A 240 10.96 -0.31 -11.64
CA GLN A 240 12.13 -0.29 -10.76
C GLN A 240 11.74 -0.43 -9.29
N ILE A 241 12.62 -1.00 -8.50
CA ILE A 241 12.49 -0.98 -7.04
C ILE A 241 13.11 0.32 -6.55
N ILE A 242 12.33 1.12 -5.83
CA ILE A 242 12.72 2.47 -5.42
C ILE A 242 13.59 2.45 -4.16
N ASN A 243 13.25 1.59 -3.20
CA ASN A 243 13.96 1.51 -1.92
C ASN A 243 15.02 0.40 -1.95
N LYS A 244 15.66 0.15 -0.81
CA LYS A 244 16.66 -0.90 -0.64
C LYS A 244 16.16 -1.95 0.34
N PRO A 245 15.33 -2.91 -0.12
CA PRO A 245 14.75 -3.90 0.78
C PRO A 245 15.84 -4.80 1.35
N THR A 246 15.73 -5.06 2.66
CA THR A 246 16.68 -5.96 3.32
C THR A 246 16.06 -6.59 4.56
N THR A 247 16.32 -7.88 4.75
CA THR A 247 15.90 -8.62 5.94
C THR A 247 16.93 -8.48 7.06
N ASN A 248 18.20 -8.51 6.70
CA ASN A 248 19.29 -8.59 7.69
C ASN A 248 20.25 -7.40 7.66
N GLY A 249 20.06 -6.45 6.76
CA GLY A 249 20.96 -5.30 6.60
C GLY A 249 22.23 -5.59 5.80
N ARG A 250 22.44 -6.81 5.37
CA ARG A 250 23.66 -7.20 4.64
C ARG A 250 23.41 -7.35 3.16
N ASN A 251 22.29 -7.95 2.77
CA ASN A 251 21.93 -8.18 1.38
C ASN A 251 20.72 -7.33 1.04
N ILE A 252 20.80 -6.58 -0.06
CA ILE A 252 19.68 -5.80 -0.57
C ILE A 252 18.92 -6.69 -1.54
N GLU A 253 17.81 -7.23 -1.06
CA GLU A 253 16.96 -8.10 -1.86
C GLU A 253 15.54 -8.09 -1.33
N GLU A 254 14.56 -8.26 -2.22
CA GLU A 254 13.17 -8.34 -1.82
C GLU A 254 12.91 -9.65 -1.09
N ARG A 255 12.07 -9.57 -0.06
CA ARG A 255 11.47 -10.76 0.55
C ARG A 255 10.17 -11.04 -0.21
N GLU A 256 9.87 -12.33 -0.45
CA GLU A 256 8.60 -12.71 -1.04
C GLU A 256 7.45 -12.42 -0.09
N VAL A 257 6.35 -11.94 -0.63
CA VAL A 257 5.18 -11.49 0.14
C VAL A 257 3.91 -12.09 -0.45
N SER A 258 2.82 -12.05 0.34
CA SER A 258 1.56 -12.70 -0.03
C SER A 258 0.77 -11.91 -1.08
N ASP A 259 0.89 -10.61 -1.07
CA ASP A 259 0.11 -9.74 -1.95
C ASP A 259 0.72 -8.34 -2.06
N ILE A 260 0.17 -7.55 -2.96
CA ILE A 260 0.57 -6.16 -3.17
C ILE A 260 -0.65 -5.26 -3.19
N VAL A 261 -0.42 -3.98 -2.92
CA VAL A 261 -1.36 -2.89 -3.14
C VAL A 261 -0.81 -2.05 -4.29
N TYR A 262 -1.61 -1.75 -5.29
CA TYR A 262 -1.06 -1.17 -6.50
C TYR A 262 -2.05 -0.29 -7.29
N LEU A 263 -1.44 0.42 -8.23
CA LEU A 263 -2.18 1.15 -9.26
C LEU A 263 -1.53 0.90 -10.63
#